data_94754d4559d4ec8803cccf4ce144ee2a
#
_entry.id   94754d4559d4ec8803cccf4ce144ee2a
#
_cell.length_a   1.000
_cell.length_b   1.000
_cell.length_c   1.000
_cell.angle_alpha   90.00
_cell.angle_beta   90.00
_cell.angle_gamma   90.00
#
_symmetry.space_group_name_H-M   'P 1'
#
loop_
_entity.id
_entity.type
_entity.pdbx_description
1 polymer ?
#
loop_
_entity_poly.entity_id
_entity_poly.type
_entity_poly.pdbx_seq_one_letter_code
_entity_poly.pdbx_strand_id
1 'polypeptide(L)'
;IKIESPEEISLCDPACGSGHILVYAFELLAKMYLEREYRMRDIPGLILSKNLHGMEIDPRAAQIAGLALAMCAREMDRRFFGRGVQADIAVLEPVVLEEDDVPQGAALAKKKDLVDALTHLDEVGSLLAPSEDDLAALCKAIELTGADDLFGGSSKNKLERALNTCEILARRHDCVVANPPYMGSSSFGPFMSKWVKKNYPDVKSDLCTCFIERGFDLAKDRGYAAMVTMQSWMFLGSFEKMLAKVIDNKTIVSMVHLGPRAFDAIGGEVVNVTADVIYNQHSDAEGAYVRLVDINGSEAKRLKLLEAIRNPDCGWFYRRDADTFKQIPGTPIAYWASDRFINLFSDLITRYSVANEGIKTGNNDRFLKYWFEVSECQTNIRKKRLSPKWHITAKAG
;
A
#
# COMPACT_ATOMS: atom_id res chain seq x y z
N ILE A 1 0.31 -19.12 9.04
CA ILE A 1 -0.04 -18.85 10.43
C ILE A 1 -0.49 -20.15 11.06
N LYS A 2 0.02 -20.43 12.26
CA LYS A 2 -0.41 -21.60 13.04
C LYS A 2 -1.24 -21.04 14.21
N ILE A 3 -2.54 -21.32 14.21
CA ILE A 3 -3.52 -20.85 15.20
C ILE A 3 -4.26 -22.04 15.79
N GLU A 4 -4.59 -21.95 17.06
CA GLU A 4 -5.40 -22.94 17.77
C GLU A 4 -6.84 -22.45 17.94
N SER A 5 -7.03 -21.14 18.04
CA SER A 5 -8.32 -20.49 18.23
C SER A 5 -8.49 -19.28 17.33
N PRO A 6 -9.70 -18.97 16.82
CA PRO A 6 -9.97 -17.75 16.07
C PRO A 6 -9.60 -16.46 16.82
N GLU A 7 -9.58 -16.50 18.15
CA GLU A 7 -9.22 -15.36 19.01
C GLU A 7 -7.75 -14.89 18.82
N GLU A 8 -6.88 -15.74 18.28
CA GLU A 8 -5.46 -15.44 18.07
C GLU A 8 -5.23 -14.66 16.79
N ILE A 9 -6.21 -14.63 15.87
CA ILE A 9 -6.09 -13.91 14.60
C ILE A 9 -6.29 -12.41 14.85
N SER A 10 -5.30 -11.60 14.51
CA SER A 10 -5.44 -10.15 14.46
C SER A 10 -5.38 -9.65 13.00
N LEU A 11 -6.39 -8.87 12.59
CA LEU A 11 -6.48 -8.26 11.29
C LEU A 11 -6.52 -6.73 11.45
N CYS A 12 -5.67 -6.04 10.68
CA CYS A 12 -5.62 -4.59 10.64
C CYS A 12 -5.92 -4.07 9.23
N ASP A 13 -6.79 -3.06 9.15
CA ASP A 13 -6.93 -2.21 7.98
C ASP A 13 -6.35 -0.83 8.31
N PRO A 14 -5.14 -0.49 7.79
CA PRO A 14 -4.46 0.76 8.11
C PRO A 14 -5.03 2.00 7.40
N ALA A 15 -6.04 1.85 6.55
CA ALA A 15 -6.75 2.94 5.86
C ALA A 15 -8.22 2.53 5.67
N CYS A 16 -8.91 2.29 6.78
CA CYS A 16 -10.17 1.52 6.76
C CYS A 16 -11.36 2.27 6.12
N GLY A 17 -11.27 3.59 5.96
CA GLY A 17 -12.36 4.38 5.41
C GLY A 17 -13.67 4.14 6.17
N SER A 18 -14.72 3.81 5.44
CA SER A 18 -16.03 3.43 5.99
C SER A 18 -16.15 1.97 6.45
N GLY A 19 -15.05 1.21 6.49
CA GLY A 19 -14.96 -0.10 7.12
C GLY A 19 -15.39 -1.30 6.27
N HIS A 20 -15.48 -1.17 4.95
CA HIS A 20 -15.94 -2.28 4.08
C HIS A 20 -15.13 -3.56 4.24
N ILE A 21 -13.80 -3.46 4.32
CA ILE A 21 -12.92 -4.62 4.52
C ILE A 21 -13.15 -5.22 5.90
N LEU A 22 -13.26 -4.38 6.93
CA LEU A 22 -13.49 -4.82 8.31
C LEU A 22 -14.85 -5.51 8.48
N VAL A 23 -15.91 -5.02 7.79
CA VAL A 23 -17.23 -5.67 7.78
C VAL A 23 -17.14 -7.07 7.15
N TYR A 24 -16.49 -7.19 6.00
CA TYR A 24 -16.30 -8.50 5.37
C TYR A 24 -15.46 -9.45 6.24
N ALA A 25 -14.42 -8.93 6.87
CA ALA A 25 -13.59 -9.69 7.80
C ALA A 25 -14.40 -10.15 9.04
N PHE A 26 -15.30 -9.28 9.55
CA PHE A 26 -16.21 -9.64 10.62
C PHE A 26 -17.09 -10.85 10.26
N GLU A 27 -17.69 -10.83 9.06
CA GLU A 27 -18.52 -11.94 8.58
C GLU A 27 -17.74 -13.25 8.44
N LEU A 28 -16.51 -13.16 7.95
CA LEU A 28 -15.62 -14.32 7.78
C LEU A 28 -15.20 -14.89 9.14
N LEU A 29 -14.78 -14.05 10.07
CA LEU A 29 -14.40 -14.43 11.43
C LEU A 29 -15.61 -15.03 12.17
N ALA A 30 -16.80 -14.46 12.02
CA ALA A 30 -18.02 -15.00 12.62
C ALA A 30 -18.27 -16.46 12.20
N LYS A 31 -18.06 -16.79 10.92
CA LYS A 31 -18.14 -18.17 10.42
C LYS A 31 -17.09 -19.08 11.08
N MET A 32 -15.84 -18.60 11.20
CA MET A 32 -14.77 -19.37 11.86
C MET A 32 -15.09 -19.66 13.31
N TYR A 33 -15.63 -18.69 14.06
CA TYR A 33 -16.08 -18.90 15.45
C TYR A 33 -17.24 -19.89 15.55
N LEU A 34 -18.22 -19.81 14.63
CA LEU A 34 -19.34 -20.75 14.57
C LEU A 34 -18.88 -22.18 14.27
N GLU A 35 -17.91 -22.38 13.37
CA GLU A 35 -17.30 -23.69 13.09
C GLU A 35 -16.58 -24.27 14.31
N ARG A 36 -16.15 -23.42 15.25
CA ARG A 36 -15.54 -23.81 16.53
C ARG A 36 -16.55 -23.88 17.68
N GLU A 37 -17.85 -23.89 17.37
CA GLU A 37 -18.97 -24.05 18.31
C GLU A 37 -19.08 -22.96 19.40
N TYR A 38 -18.55 -21.74 19.12
CA TYR A 38 -18.75 -20.59 19.99
C TYR A 38 -20.25 -20.17 20.03
N ARG A 39 -20.69 -19.68 21.14
CA ARG A 39 -22.07 -19.17 21.27
C ARG A 39 -22.25 -17.92 20.44
N MET A 40 -23.23 -17.90 19.53
CA MET A 40 -23.50 -16.81 18.59
C MET A 40 -23.50 -15.42 19.27
N ARG A 41 -24.06 -15.28 20.44
CA ARG A 41 -24.15 -14.02 21.19
C ARG A 41 -22.80 -13.51 21.74
N ASP A 42 -21.79 -14.37 21.89
CA ASP A 42 -20.50 -14.01 22.48
C ASP A 42 -19.48 -13.67 21.39
N ILE A 43 -19.69 -14.15 20.14
CA ILE A 43 -18.82 -13.96 18.97
C ILE A 43 -18.58 -12.48 18.64
N PRO A 44 -19.60 -11.59 18.54
CA PRO A 44 -19.37 -10.22 18.16
C PRO A 44 -18.42 -9.47 19.09
N GLY A 45 -18.55 -9.71 20.40
CA GLY A 45 -17.65 -9.10 21.39
C GLY A 45 -16.21 -9.56 21.22
N LEU A 46 -15.98 -10.84 20.93
CA LEU A 46 -14.65 -11.39 20.69
C LEU A 46 -14.03 -10.79 19.41
N ILE A 47 -14.78 -10.79 18.32
CA ILE A 47 -14.30 -10.24 17.05
C ILE A 47 -13.85 -8.77 17.20
N LEU A 48 -14.70 -7.93 17.80
CA LEU A 48 -14.42 -6.49 17.91
C LEU A 48 -13.34 -6.16 18.93
N SER A 49 -13.13 -6.99 19.95
CA SER A 49 -12.11 -6.73 20.97
C SER A 49 -10.77 -7.39 20.72
N LYS A 50 -10.71 -8.45 19.89
CA LYS A 50 -9.48 -9.25 19.71
C LYS A 50 -8.98 -9.31 18.28
N ASN A 51 -9.89 -9.29 17.30
CA ASN A 51 -9.52 -9.63 15.93
C ASN A 51 -9.40 -8.43 15.00
N LEU A 52 -10.30 -7.44 15.09
CA LEU A 52 -10.39 -6.37 14.12
C LEU A 52 -9.82 -5.06 14.65
N HIS A 53 -8.93 -4.49 13.89
CA HIS A 53 -8.27 -3.20 14.16
C HIS A 53 -8.36 -2.33 12.90
N GLY A 54 -8.79 -1.08 13.05
CA GLY A 54 -8.85 -0.11 11.97
C GLY A 54 -8.04 1.14 12.29
N MET A 55 -7.48 1.79 11.29
CA MET A 55 -6.87 3.10 11.40
C MET A 55 -7.45 4.01 10.31
N GLU A 56 -7.80 5.24 10.67
CA GLU A 56 -8.40 6.21 9.74
C GLU A 56 -8.03 7.64 10.13
N ILE A 57 -7.78 8.49 9.14
CA ILE A 57 -7.49 9.93 9.34
C ILE A 57 -8.76 10.79 9.36
N ASP A 58 -9.83 10.37 8.68
CA ASP A 58 -11.13 11.08 8.70
C ASP A 58 -12.01 10.54 9.83
N PRO A 59 -12.28 11.33 10.90
CA PRO A 59 -13.10 10.89 12.01
C PRO A 59 -14.53 10.52 11.61
N ARG A 60 -15.06 11.11 10.53
CA ARG A 60 -16.42 10.78 10.03
C ARG A 60 -16.43 9.42 9.36
N ALA A 61 -15.40 9.08 8.58
CA ALA A 61 -15.25 7.76 7.98
C ALA A 61 -15.10 6.69 9.07
N ALA A 62 -14.28 6.94 10.08
CA ALA A 62 -14.10 6.06 11.24
C ALA A 62 -15.42 5.83 12.01
N GLN A 63 -16.25 6.87 12.20
CA GLN A 63 -17.57 6.74 12.83
C GLN A 63 -18.49 5.85 12.00
N ILE A 64 -18.50 5.97 10.67
CA ILE A 64 -19.28 5.12 9.77
C ILE A 64 -18.81 3.66 9.87
N ALA A 65 -17.49 3.42 9.89
CA ALA A 65 -16.92 2.09 10.05
C ALA A 65 -17.31 1.47 11.39
N GLY A 66 -17.21 2.23 12.49
CA GLY A 66 -17.65 1.79 13.81
C GLY A 66 -19.13 1.46 13.87
N LEU A 67 -19.99 2.27 13.25
CA LEU A 67 -21.42 2.01 13.15
C LEU A 67 -21.70 0.73 12.34
N ALA A 68 -21.07 0.56 11.19
CA ALA A 68 -21.24 -0.62 10.33
C ALA A 68 -20.89 -1.91 11.09
N LEU A 69 -19.76 -1.94 11.78
CA LEU A 69 -19.36 -3.07 12.63
C LEU A 69 -20.32 -3.31 13.79
N ALA A 70 -20.80 -2.24 14.45
CA ALA A 70 -21.79 -2.36 15.51
C ALA A 70 -23.14 -2.92 15.02
N MET A 71 -23.52 -2.61 13.78
CA MET A 71 -24.72 -3.19 13.14
C MET A 71 -24.54 -4.67 12.86
N CYS A 72 -23.39 -5.11 12.31
CA CYS A 72 -23.09 -6.53 12.15
C CYS A 72 -23.12 -7.28 13.48
N ALA A 73 -22.53 -6.70 14.52
CA ALA A 73 -22.56 -7.26 15.86
C ALA A 73 -24.01 -7.37 16.42
N ARG A 74 -24.83 -6.36 16.14
CA ARG A 74 -26.24 -6.32 16.58
C ARG A 74 -27.11 -7.35 15.87
N GLU A 75 -26.80 -7.73 14.64
CA GLU A 75 -27.49 -8.83 13.94
C GLU A 75 -27.31 -10.18 14.65
N MET A 76 -26.11 -10.43 15.18
CA MET A 76 -25.79 -11.68 15.89
C MET A 76 -26.24 -11.64 17.37
N ASP A 77 -26.17 -10.47 18.02
CA ASP A 77 -26.57 -10.30 19.41
C ASP A 77 -27.50 -9.10 19.61
N ARG A 78 -28.78 -9.36 19.79
CA ARG A 78 -29.82 -8.32 20.00
C ARG A 78 -29.54 -7.38 21.18
N ARG A 79 -28.70 -7.77 22.15
CA ARG A 79 -28.32 -6.98 23.33
C ARG A 79 -26.94 -6.36 23.22
N PHE A 80 -26.33 -6.39 22.04
CA PHE A 80 -24.94 -5.97 21.84
C PHE A 80 -24.66 -4.55 22.37
N PHE A 81 -25.51 -3.58 22.07
CA PHE A 81 -25.31 -2.18 22.52
C PHE A 81 -25.26 -2.01 24.04
N GLY A 82 -25.89 -2.94 24.81
CA GLY A 82 -25.80 -2.93 26.26
C GLY A 82 -24.55 -3.57 26.84
N ARG A 83 -23.66 -4.14 26.02
CA ARG A 83 -22.43 -4.81 26.48
C ARG A 83 -21.23 -3.86 26.64
N GLY A 84 -21.31 -2.62 26.12
CA GLY A 84 -20.21 -1.66 26.20
C GLY A 84 -18.99 -1.99 25.34
N VAL A 85 -19.10 -2.95 24.41
CA VAL A 85 -18.03 -3.28 23.47
C VAL A 85 -18.07 -2.31 22.28
N GLN A 86 -16.93 -1.75 21.94
CA GLN A 86 -16.74 -0.87 20.79
C GLN A 86 -15.75 -1.49 19.80
N ALA A 87 -15.87 -1.11 18.53
CA ALA A 87 -14.90 -1.48 17.51
C ALA A 87 -13.56 -0.74 17.77
N ASP A 88 -12.46 -1.44 17.62
CA ASP A 88 -11.10 -0.86 17.74
C ASP A 88 -10.72 -0.15 16.43
N ILE A 89 -11.21 1.09 16.29
CA ILE A 89 -10.87 1.97 15.16
C ILE A 89 -10.19 3.22 15.71
N ALA A 90 -8.89 3.33 15.42
CA ALA A 90 -8.09 4.48 15.82
C ALA A 90 -8.26 5.63 14.82
N VAL A 91 -8.72 6.77 15.31
CA VAL A 91 -8.71 8.02 14.54
C VAL A 91 -7.35 8.67 14.71
N LEU A 92 -6.62 8.85 13.60
CA LEU A 92 -5.28 9.40 13.58
C LEU A 92 -5.34 10.93 13.46
N GLU A 93 -5.62 11.60 14.57
CA GLU A 93 -5.69 13.06 14.66
C GLU A 93 -4.33 13.66 14.98
N PRO A 94 -3.99 14.85 14.44
CA PRO A 94 -2.77 15.58 14.78
C PRO A 94 -2.56 15.73 16.29
N VAL A 95 -1.32 15.51 16.72
CA VAL A 95 -0.88 15.75 18.09
C VAL A 95 0.22 16.80 18.05
N VAL A 96 -0.15 18.05 18.38
CA VAL A 96 0.77 19.18 18.38
C VAL A 96 1.49 19.25 19.72
N LEU A 97 2.79 18.99 19.71
CA LEU A 97 3.69 19.12 20.86
C LEU A 97 4.50 20.41 20.68
N GLU A 98 4.26 21.39 21.53
CA GLU A 98 5.04 22.63 21.59
C GLU A 98 6.37 22.39 22.33
N GLU A 99 7.32 23.32 22.22
CA GLU A 99 8.60 23.20 22.94
C GLU A 99 8.42 23.06 24.46
N ASP A 100 7.43 23.74 25.02
CA ASP A 100 7.09 23.71 26.44
C ASP A 100 6.41 22.40 26.88
N ASP A 101 5.83 21.63 25.95
CA ASP A 101 5.25 20.32 26.23
C ASP A 101 6.33 19.22 26.40
N VAL A 102 7.55 19.49 25.93
CA VAL A 102 8.66 18.51 25.98
C VAL A 102 9.60 18.89 27.12
N PRO A 103 9.74 18.05 28.16
CA PRO A 103 10.62 18.34 29.29
C PRO A 103 12.07 18.60 28.87
N GLN A 104 12.72 19.58 29.51
CA GLN A 104 14.13 19.89 29.24
C GLN A 104 14.99 18.67 29.46
N GLY A 105 15.87 18.38 28.50
CA GLY A 105 16.77 17.21 28.54
C GLY A 105 16.11 15.88 28.18
N ALA A 106 14.82 15.84 27.89
CA ALA A 106 14.17 14.62 27.40
C ALA A 106 14.74 14.21 26.02
N ALA A 107 14.89 12.91 25.81
CA ALA A 107 15.35 12.33 24.54
C ALA A 107 14.41 12.72 23.37
N LEU A 108 13.13 12.95 23.66
CA LEU A 108 12.10 13.36 22.71
C LEU A 108 12.45 14.69 22.01
N ALA A 109 13.12 15.62 22.68
CA ALA A 109 13.57 16.88 22.07
C ALA A 109 14.50 16.69 20.85
N LYS A 110 15.15 15.52 20.73
CA LYS A 110 16.00 15.15 19.60
C LYS A 110 15.23 14.43 18.48
N LYS A 111 13.99 14.02 18.73
CA LYS A 111 13.14 13.26 17.80
C LYS A 111 12.24 14.19 16.97
N LYS A 112 12.82 15.24 16.38
CA LYS A 112 12.08 16.25 15.60
C LYS A 112 11.23 15.64 14.48
N ASP A 113 11.74 14.64 13.78
CA ASP A 113 11.02 13.97 12.70
C ASP A 113 9.72 13.30 13.19
N LEU A 114 9.75 12.70 14.38
CA LEU A 114 8.57 12.10 15.01
C LEU A 114 7.56 13.19 15.39
N VAL A 115 8.02 14.25 16.07
CA VAL A 115 7.17 15.37 16.50
C VAL A 115 6.51 16.04 15.29
N ASP A 116 7.29 16.30 14.24
CA ASP A 116 6.78 16.86 12.99
C ASP A 116 5.72 15.93 12.33
N ALA A 117 5.96 14.62 12.33
CA ALA A 117 5.02 13.65 11.77
C ALA A 117 3.74 13.55 12.60
N LEU A 118 3.81 13.61 13.93
CA LEU A 118 2.65 13.64 14.82
C LEU A 118 1.79 14.90 14.61
N THR A 119 2.43 16.02 14.34
CA THR A 119 1.74 17.29 14.03
C THR A 119 0.98 17.24 12.70
N HIS A 120 1.44 16.42 11.74
CA HIS A 120 0.85 16.24 10.42
C HIS A 120 0.24 14.83 10.24
N LEU A 121 -0.33 14.28 11.31
CA LEU A 121 -0.85 12.92 11.28
C LEU A 121 -2.07 12.77 10.37
N ASP A 122 -2.78 13.86 10.10
CA ASP A 122 -3.84 13.97 9.11
C ASP A 122 -3.36 13.86 7.64
N GLU A 123 -2.04 14.06 7.39
CA GLU A 123 -1.43 13.81 6.07
C GLU A 123 -0.74 12.44 6.00
N VAL A 124 0.10 12.10 6.99
CA VAL A 124 0.90 10.87 6.96
C VAL A 124 0.14 9.65 7.46
N GLY A 125 -0.82 9.84 8.33
CA GLY A 125 -1.69 8.79 8.85
C GLY A 125 -0.91 7.57 9.36
N SER A 126 -1.39 6.40 9.01
CA SER A 126 -0.82 5.11 9.39
C SER A 126 0.50 4.77 8.70
N LEU A 127 0.99 5.60 7.76
CA LEU A 127 2.34 5.46 7.20
C LEU A 127 3.44 5.80 8.21
N LEU A 128 3.14 6.55 9.28
CA LEU A 128 4.08 6.76 10.37
C LEU A 128 4.41 5.42 11.02
N ALA A 129 5.71 5.09 11.07
CA ALA A 129 6.24 3.86 11.66
C ALA A 129 7.13 4.20 12.86
N PRO A 130 6.57 4.37 14.07
CA PRO A 130 7.34 4.67 15.27
C PRO A 130 8.28 3.51 15.62
N SER A 131 9.52 3.83 15.97
CA SER A 131 10.49 2.86 16.47
C SER A 131 10.33 2.62 17.98
N GLU A 132 10.91 1.53 18.48
CA GLU A 132 10.98 1.27 19.94
C GLU A 132 11.67 2.43 20.69
N ASP A 133 12.69 3.05 20.08
CA ASP A 133 13.36 4.23 20.63
C ASP A 133 12.43 5.46 20.71
N ASP A 134 11.49 5.59 19.78
CA ASP A 134 10.50 6.68 19.79
C ASP A 134 9.49 6.49 20.92
N LEU A 135 8.99 5.25 21.09
CA LEU A 135 8.12 4.89 22.21
C LEU A 135 8.82 5.11 23.56
N ALA A 136 10.07 4.65 23.70
CA ALA A 136 10.85 4.84 24.92
C ALA A 136 11.11 6.33 25.22
N ALA A 137 11.31 7.16 24.17
CA ALA A 137 11.50 8.59 24.35
C ALA A 137 10.23 9.29 24.84
N LEU A 138 9.05 8.88 24.33
CA LEU A 138 7.75 9.39 24.78
C LEU A 138 7.45 8.95 26.22
N CYS A 139 7.66 7.69 26.58
CA CYS A 139 7.49 7.20 27.95
C CYS A 139 8.32 8.01 28.94
N LYS A 140 9.61 8.20 28.64
CA LYS A 140 10.52 9.01 29.51
C LYS A 140 10.10 10.47 29.59
N ALA A 141 9.58 11.06 28.52
CA ALA A 141 9.07 12.43 28.54
C ALA A 141 7.86 12.55 29.49
N ILE A 142 6.95 11.57 29.48
CA ILE A 142 5.79 11.51 30.38
C ILE A 142 6.25 11.38 31.84
N GLU A 143 7.23 10.52 32.13
CA GLU A 143 7.79 10.34 33.48
C GLU A 143 8.44 11.63 34.01
N LEU A 144 9.11 12.40 33.17
CA LEU A 144 9.75 13.67 33.51
C LEU A 144 8.76 14.82 33.70
N THR A 145 7.55 14.70 33.12
CA THR A 145 6.50 15.71 33.29
C THR A 145 5.87 15.51 34.65
N GLY A 146 6.30 16.33 35.65
CA GLY A 146 5.85 16.24 37.04
C GLY A 146 4.35 16.39 37.21
N ALA A 147 3.81 15.74 38.25
CA ALA A 147 2.38 15.78 38.58
C ALA A 147 1.91 17.11 39.19
N ASP A 148 2.83 18.01 39.56
CA ASP A 148 2.57 19.18 40.42
C ASP A 148 2.56 20.54 39.66
N ASP A 149 2.67 20.54 38.36
CA ASP A 149 2.66 21.80 37.62
C ASP A 149 1.23 22.20 37.23
N LEU A 150 0.82 23.44 37.49
CA LEU A 150 -0.52 23.96 37.15
C LEU A 150 -0.87 23.80 35.66
N PHE A 151 0.15 23.66 34.81
CA PHE A 151 0.08 23.42 33.37
C PHE A 151 0.51 22.00 32.98
N GLY A 152 1.16 21.25 33.83
CA GLY A 152 1.68 19.90 33.55
C GLY A 152 0.63 18.87 33.18
N GLY A 153 -0.62 19.04 33.61
CA GLY A 153 -1.75 18.21 33.22
C GLY A 153 -2.08 18.27 31.72
N SER A 154 -1.90 19.42 31.08
CA SER A 154 -2.15 19.60 29.65
C SER A 154 -1.06 18.95 28.80
N SER A 155 0.22 19.22 29.10
CA SER A 155 1.38 18.67 28.41
C SER A 155 1.47 17.14 28.57
N LYS A 156 1.21 16.65 29.79
CA LYS A 156 1.15 15.19 30.05
C LYS A 156 0.08 14.50 29.20
N ASN A 157 -1.12 15.07 29.11
CA ASN A 157 -2.18 14.52 28.29
C ASN A 157 -1.81 14.48 26.79
N LYS A 158 -1.12 15.52 26.27
CA LYS A 158 -0.63 15.52 24.89
C LYS A 158 0.42 14.43 24.65
N LEU A 159 1.37 14.27 25.58
CA LEU A 159 2.39 13.22 25.51
C LEU A 159 1.77 11.82 25.61
N GLU A 160 0.79 11.61 26.48
CA GLU A 160 0.05 10.35 26.59
C GLU A 160 -0.75 10.04 25.31
N ARG A 161 -1.37 11.05 24.68
CA ARG A 161 -2.02 10.89 23.37
C ARG A 161 -0.99 10.51 22.29
N ALA A 162 0.17 11.18 22.25
CA ALA A 162 1.24 10.88 21.31
C ALA A 162 1.73 9.44 21.50
N LEU A 163 1.97 9.02 22.75
CA LEU A 163 2.39 7.65 23.07
C LEU A 163 1.35 6.62 22.62
N ASN A 164 0.08 6.78 23.01
CA ASN A 164 -0.99 5.87 22.63
C ASN A 164 -1.12 5.75 21.10
N THR A 165 -1.04 6.87 20.38
CA THR A 165 -1.05 6.87 18.91
C THR A 165 0.15 6.09 18.34
N CYS A 166 1.34 6.32 18.87
CA CYS A 166 2.54 5.59 18.45
C CYS A 166 2.47 4.10 18.78
N GLU A 167 1.91 3.71 19.94
CA GLU A 167 1.69 2.31 20.29
C GLU A 167 0.73 1.61 19.33
N ILE A 168 -0.36 2.27 18.94
CA ILE A 168 -1.29 1.76 17.93
C ILE A 168 -0.57 1.57 16.59
N LEU A 169 0.20 2.56 16.14
CA LEU A 169 0.94 2.53 14.89
C LEU A 169 2.10 1.51 14.89
N ALA A 170 2.64 1.16 16.04
CA ALA A 170 3.71 0.17 16.19
C ALA A 170 3.18 -1.27 16.33
N ARG A 171 1.87 -1.45 16.58
CA ARG A 171 1.26 -2.77 16.76
C ARG A 171 1.35 -3.60 15.48
N ARG A 172 1.74 -4.88 15.63
CA ARG A 172 1.81 -5.82 14.50
C ARG A 172 0.66 -6.82 14.53
N HIS A 173 0.19 -7.19 13.33
CA HIS A 173 -0.99 -8.02 13.13
C HIS A 173 -0.68 -9.27 12.29
N ASP A 174 -1.49 -10.31 12.40
CA ASP A 174 -1.35 -11.53 11.61
C ASP A 174 -1.70 -11.29 10.13
N CYS A 175 -2.71 -10.44 9.91
CA CYS A 175 -3.16 -10.02 8.59
C CYS A 175 -3.26 -8.50 8.52
N VAL A 176 -2.66 -7.90 7.51
CA VAL A 176 -2.84 -6.48 7.18
C VAL A 176 -3.54 -6.42 5.84
N VAL A 177 -4.74 -5.87 5.80
CA VAL A 177 -5.58 -5.86 4.58
C VAL A 177 -6.04 -4.44 4.32
N ALA A 178 -5.73 -3.88 3.14
CA ALA A 178 -6.09 -2.52 2.81
C ALA A 178 -6.49 -2.32 1.34
N ASN A 179 -7.33 -1.33 1.13
CA ASN A 179 -7.50 -0.65 -0.14
C ASN A 179 -7.06 0.81 0.05
N PRO A 180 -5.74 1.08 0.00
CA PRO A 180 -5.20 2.39 0.34
C PRO A 180 -5.57 3.44 -0.72
N PRO A 181 -5.49 4.74 -0.39
CA PRO A 181 -5.78 5.80 -1.35
C PRO A 181 -4.77 5.79 -2.51
N TYR A 182 -5.29 5.97 -3.75
CA TYR A 182 -4.50 6.07 -4.98
C TYR A 182 -4.16 7.54 -5.23
N MET A 183 -2.96 7.94 -4.83
CA MET A 183 -2.50 9.32 -4.94
C MET A 183 -1.05 9.34 -5.42
N GLY A 184 -0.84 9.79 -6.65
CA GLY A 184 0.51 9.99 -7.18
C GLY A 184 1.22 11.17 -6.51
N SER A 185 2.55 11.13 -6.49
CA SER A 185 3.40 12.13 -5.80
C SER A 185 3.21 13.58 -6.28
N SER A 186 2.64 13.80 -7.48
CA SER A 186 2.28 15.13 -7.98
C SER A 186 1.15 15.81 -7.19
N SER A 187 0.36 15.03 -6.46
CA SER A 187 -0.76 15.51 -5.65
C SER A 187 -0.40 15.66 -4.16
N PHE A 188 0.83 15.33 -3.77
CA PHE A 188 1.28 15.47 -2.38
C PHE A 188 1.44 16.94 -1.99
N GLY A 189 0.98 17.28 -0.78
CA GLY A 189 1.31 18.55 -0.14
C GLY A 189 2.84 18.70 0.09
N PRO A 190 3.30 19.92 0.39
CA PRO A 190 4.74 20.18 0.59
C PRO A 190 5.36 19.32 1.70
N PHE A 191 4.66 19.15 2.82
CA PHE A 191 5.11 18.31 3.94
C PHE A 191 5.17 16.85 3.51
N MET A 192 4.06 16.29 3.02
CA MET A 192 3.95 14.90 2.60
C MET A 192 4.99 14.54 1.54
N SER A 193 5.22 15.42 0.55
CA SER A 193 6.24 15.20 -0.50
C SER A 193 7.65 15.06 0.06
N LYS A 194 8.03 15.89 1.03
CA LYS A 194 9.34 15.83 1.69
C LYS A 194 9.43 14.59 2.58
N TRP A 195 8.39 14.32 3.35
CA TRP A 195 8.33 13.24 4.32
C TRP A 195 8.40 11.87 3.64
N VAL A 196 7.61 11.64 2.58
CA VAL A 196 7.63 10.38 1.81
C VAL A 196 8.97 10.15 1.15
N LYS A 197 9.60 11.19 0.56
CA LYS A 197 10.94 11.04 -0.02
C LYS A 197 12.00 10.59 0.99
N LYS A 198 11.85 10.96 2.26
CA LYS A 198 12.76 10.60 3.32
C LYS A 198 12.49 9.19 3.85
N ASN A 199 11.22 8.88 4.14
CA ASN A 199 10.83 7.67 4.85
C ASN A 199 10.52 6.49 3.91
N TYR A 200 10.08 6.75 2.67
CA TYR A 200 9.69 5.76 1.65
C TYR A 200 10.39 6.01 0.31
N PRO A 201 11.75 6.08 0.27
CA PRO A 201 12.50 6.51 -0.92
C PRO A 201 12.30 5.62 -2.14
N ASP A 202 12.05 4.33 -1.95
CA ASP A 202 11.94 3.34 -3.02
C ASP A 202 10.52 3.28 -3.63
N VAL A 203 9.52 3.85 -2.93
CA VAL A 203 8.10 3.83 -3.33
C VAL A 203 7.44 5.21 -3.35
N LYS A 204 8.24 6.26 -3.28
CA LYS A 204 7.83 7.68 -3.17
C LYS A 204 6.96 8.21 -4.30
N SER A 205 6.75 7.45 -5.35
CA SER A 205 6.02 7.90 -6.55
C SER A 205 4.50 7.82 -6.41
N ASP A 206 4.01 6.96 -5.52
CA ASP A 206 2.58 6.79 -5.28
C ASP A 206 2.31 6.36 -3.83
N LEU A 207 1.22 6.88 -3.26
CA LEU A 207 0.85 6.63 -1.87
C LEU A 207 0.49 5.16 -1.63
N CYS A 208 -0.23 4.52 -2.56
CA CYS A 208 -0.61 3.12 -2.41
C CYS A 208 0.60 2.18 -2.33
N THR A 209 1.71 2.53 -2.99
CA THR A 209 2.95 1.75 -2.88
C THR A 209 3.68 1.96 -1.56
N CYS A 210 3.56 3.15 -0.94
CA CYS A 210 4.02 3.36 0.43
C CYS A 210 3.26 2.45 1.42
N PHE A 211 1.96 2.25 1.19
CA PHE A 211 1.16 1.32 2.00
C PHE A 211 1.57 -0.14 1.81
N ILE A 212 2.10 -0.54 0.65
CA ILE A 212 2.66 -1.90 0.47
C ILE A 212 3.86 -2.10 1.42
N GLU A 213 4.84 -1.18 1.43
CA GLU A 213 5.97 -1.26 2.36
C GLU A 213 5.50 -1.21 3.82
N ARG A 214 4.60 -0.28 4.14
CA ARG A 214 4.02 -0.16 5.48
C ARG A 214 3.27 -1.40 5.93
N GLY A 215 2.57 -2.06 5.01
CA GLY A 215 1.87 -3.31 5.28
C GLY A 215 2.79 -4.42 5.77
N PHE A 216 4.03 -4.47 5.28
CA PHE A 216 5.03 -5.42 5.79
C PHE A 216 5.51 -5.08 7.20
N ASP A 217 5.62 -3.78 7.54
CA ASP A 217 5.99 -3.35 8.90
C ASP A 217 4.87 -3.65 9.91
N LEU A 218 3.60 -3.48 9.50
CA LEU A 218 2.43 -3.76 10.33
C LEU A 218 2.12 -5.26 10.43
N ALA A 219 2.60 -6.07 9.48
CA ALA A 219 2.44 -7.51 9.56
C ALA A 219 3.48 -8.13 10.50
N LYS A 220 3.07 -9.07 11.33
CA LYS A 220 3.99 -9.92 12.10
C LYS A 220 4.93 -10.68 11.17
N ASP A 221 6.06 -11.12 11.69
CA ASP A 221 6.86 -12.14 11.02
C ASP A 221 5.98 -13.37 10.79
N ARG A 222 5.97 -13.91 9.55
CA ARG A 222 5.03 -14.95 9.11
C ARG A 222 3.56 -14.54 9.08
N GLY A 223 3.28 -13.24 9.08
CA GLY A 223 1.95 -12.68 8.79
C GLY A 223 1.74 -12.46 7.29
N TYR A 224 0.63 -11.85 6.94
CA TYR A 224 0.27 -11.55 5.56
C TYR A 224 -0.07 -10.08 5.39
N ALA A 225 0.38 -9.51 4.27
CA ALA A 225 -0.09 -8.23 3.77
C ALA A 225 -0.89 -8.48 2.48
N ALA A 226 -2.11 -7.98 2.44
CA ALA A 226 -2.99 -8.11 1.28
C ALA A 226 -3.55 -6.75 0.89
N MET A 227 -3.34 -6.35 -0.36
CA MET A 227 -3.72 -5.01 -0.79
C MET A 227 -4.37 -4.99 -2.16
N VAL A 228 -5.24 -4.00 -2.33
CA VAL A 228 -5.76 -3.64 -3.65
C VAL A 228 -5.08 -2.33 -4.04
N THR A 229 -4.26 -2.36 -5.09
CA THR A 229 -3.42 -1.23 -5.47
C THR A 229 -3.42 -1.00 -6.97
N MET A 230 -2.85 0.13 -7.42
CA MET A 230 -2.58 0.32 -8.84
C MET A 230 -1.51 -0.66 -9.33
N GLN A 231 -1.73 -1.28 -10.49
CA GLN A 231 -0.80 -2.29 -11.06
C GLN A 231 0.57 -1.73 -11.48
N SER A 232 0.75 -0.41 -11.52
CA SER A 232 1.96 0.25 -12.04
C SER A 232 3.25 -0.21 -11.35
N TRP A 233 3.18 -0.53 -10.06
CA TRP A 233 4.35 -0.99 -9.31
C TRP A 233 4.90 -2.34 -9.78
N MET A 234 4.08 -3.17 -10.44
CA MET A 234 4.49 -4.46 -10.97
C MET A 234 5.52 -4.34 -12.11
N PHE A 235 5.58 -3.19 -12.81
CA PHE A 235 6.29 -3.06 -14.09
C PHE A 235 7.19 -1.84 -14.21
N LEU A 236 6.94 -0.76 -13.46
CA LEU A 236 7.70 0.47 -13.63
C LEU A 236 9.05 0.39 -12.93
N GLY A 237 10.12 0.78 -13.65
CA GLY A 237 11.47 0.81 -13.13
C GLY A 237 11.67 1.70 -11.90
N SER A 238 10.76 2.65 -11.64
CA SER A 238 10.77 3.45 -10.40
C SER A 238 10.55 2.61 -9.14
N PHE A 239 9.99 1.40 -9.26
CA PHE A 239 9.72 0.47 -8.16
C PHE A 239 10.65 -0.75 -8.15
N GLU A 240 11.66 -0.80 -9.03
CA GLU A 240 12.60 -1.93 -9.14
C GLU A 240 13.22 -2.32 -7.78
N LYS A 241 13.62 -1.34 -6.97
CA LYS A 241 14.20 -1.61 -5.65
C LYS A 241 13.21 -2.24 -4.68
N MET A 242 11.96 -1.78 -4.68
CA MET A 242 10.89 -2.38 -3.88
C MET A 242 10.62 -3.80 -4.35
N LEU A 243 10.49 -4.01 -5.68
CA LEU A 243 10.27 -5.34 -6.27
C LEU A 243 11.38 -6.32 -5.88
N ALA A 244 12.63 -5.92 -6.00
CA ALA A 244 13.77 -6.73 -5.57
C ALA A 244 13.66 -7.12 -4.09
N LYS A 245 13.38 -6.16 -3.20
CA LYS A 245 13.17 -6.43 -1.77
C LYS A 245 12.02 -7.40 -1.51
N VAL A 246 10.89 -7.24 -2.22
CA VAL A 246 9.73 -8.13 -2.09
C VAL A 246 10.10 -9.55 -2.50
N ILE A 247 10.73 -9.73 -3.65
CA ILE A 247 11.09 -11.05 -4.15
C ILE A 247 12.19 -11.71 -3.31
N ASP A 248 13.15 -10.93 -2.79
CA ASP A 248 14.24 -11.48 -1.96
C ASP A 248 13.78 -11.88 -0.55
N ASN A 249 12.82 -11.14 0.03
CA ASN A 249 12.52 -11.26 1.46
C ASN A 249 11.09 -11.72 1.76
N LYS A 250 10.21 -11.73 0.78
CA LYS A 250 8.78 -12.03 0.93
C LYS A 250 8.35 -13.08 -0.08
N THR A 251 7.12 -13.55 0.04
CA THR A 251 6.55 -14.52 -0.92
C THR A 251 5.23 -13.98 -1.44
N ILE A 252 5.11 -13.79 -2.75
CA ILE A 252 3.85 -13.49 -3.40
C ILE A 252 3.01 -14.77 -3.41
N VAL A 253 2.02 -14.86 -2.52
CA VAL A 253 1.15 -16.03 -2.38
C VAL A 253 0.13 -16.09 -3.51
N SER A 254 -0.54 -14.97 -3.73
CA SER A 254 -1.49 -14.84 -4.83
C SER A 254 -1.59 -13.41 -5.33
N MET A 255 -1.93 -13.27 -6.60
CA MET A 255 -2.15 -11.98 -7.24
C MET A 255 -3.27 -12.09 -8.26
N VAL A 256 -4.26 -11.21 -8.15
CA VAL A 256 -5.33 -11.07 -9.14
C VAL A 256 -5.10 -9.78 -9.90
N HIS A 257 -4.64 -9.90 -11.12
CA HIS A 257 -4.39 -8.76 -12.01
C HIS A 257 -5.71 -8.36 -12.68
N LEU A 258 -6.43 -7.45 -12.02
CA LEU A 258 -7.75 -7.01 -12.43
C LEU A 258 -7.71 -6.10 -13.67
N GLY A 259 -6.66 -5.27 -13.81
CA GLY A 259 -6.55 -4.30 -14.90
C GLY A 259 -7.62 -3.19 -14.83
N PRO A 260 -8.02 -2.64 -15.99
CA PRO A 260 -9.01 -1.56 -16.06
C PRO A 260 -10.42 -2.07 -15.72
N ARG A 261 -11.32 -1.14 -15.38
CA ARG A 261 -12.75 -1.42 -15.11
C ARG A 261 -12.99 -2.50 -14.06
N ALA A 262 -12.16 -2.47 -13.00
CA ALA A 262 -12.31 -3.36 -11.85
C ALA A 262 -13.48 -2.94 -10.94
N PHE A 263 -13.81 -1.65 -10.94
CA PHE A 263 -14.88 -1.05 -10.13
C PHE A 263 -15.92 -0.40 -11.03
N ASP A 264 -17.19 -0.79 -10.88
CA ASP A 264 -18.29 -0.25 -11.69
C ASP A 264 -18.60 1.22 -11.40
N ALA A 265 -18.30 1.68 -10.17
CA ALA A 265 -18.54 3.05 -9.72
C ALA A 265 -17.53 4.08 -10.28
N ILE A 266 -16.37 3.63 -10.75
CA ILE A 266 -15.33 4.50 -11.32
C ILE A 266 -15.46 4.44 -12.84
N GLY A 267 -16.10 5.47 -13.43
CA GLY A 267 -16.27 5.56 -14.88
C GLY A 267 -14.94 5.74 -15.60
N GLY A 268 -14.66 4.90 -16.60
CA GLY A 268 -13.51 5.02 -17.49
C GLY A 268 -12.37 4.02 -17.25
N GLU A 269 -11.37 4.07 -18.14
CA GLU A 269 -10.16 3.22 -18.08
C GLU A 269 -9.06 3.76 -17.14
N VAL A 270 -9.41 4.68 -16.25
CA VAL A 270 -8.44 5.55 -15.55
C VAL A 270 -7.61 4.79 -14.51
N VAL A 271 -8.14 3.72 -13.91
CA VAL A 271 -7.46 2.99 -12.84
C VAL A 271 -7.27 1.53 -13.22
N ASN A 272 -6.01 1.12 -13.36
CA ASN A 272 -5.62 -0.27 -13.56
C ASN A 272 -5.20 -0.88 -12.21
N VAL A 273 -5.89 -1.92 -11.78
CA VAL A 273 -5.81 -2.42 -10.41
C VAL A 273 -5.27 -3.85 -10.36
N THR A 274 -4.54 -4.14 -9.30
CA THR A 274 -4.18 -5.49 -8.87
C THR A 274 -4.58 -5.69 -7.41
N ALA A 275 -4.93 -6.93 -7.07
CA ALA A 275 -5.12 -7.36 -5.69
C ALA A 275 -4.11 -8.46 -5.38
N ASP A 276 -3.33 -8.30 -4.34
CA ASP A 276 -2.25 -9.21 -3.99
C ASP A 276 -2.33 -9.66 -2.52
N VAL A 277 -1.78 -10.84 -2.27
CA VAL A 277 -1.54 -11.38 -0.93
C VAL A 277 -0.07 -11.77 -0.88
N ILE A 278 0.66 -11.14 0.01
CA ILE A 278 2.09 -11.33 0.20
C ILE A 278 2.34 -11.85 1.62
N TYR A 279 3.01 -12.98 1.71
CA TYR A 279 3.49 -13.54 2.97
C TYR A 279 4.74 -12.79 3.42
N ASN A 280 4.76 -12.34 4.68
CA ASN A 280 5.81 -11.47 5.22
C ASN A 280 7.10 -12.21 5.57
N GLN A 281 7.44 -13.25 4.81
CA GLN A 281 8.67 -14.01 4.88
C GLN A 281 8.95 -14.63 3.52
N HIS A 282 10.23 -14.85 3.18
CA HIS A 282 10.60 -15.62 2.00
C HIS A 282 10.32 -17.10 2.18
N SER A 283 9.82 -17.73 1.11
CA SER A 283 9.69 -19.19 0.97
C SER A 283 9.77 -19.56 -0.50
N ASP A 284 10.17 -20.80 -0.78
CA ASP A 284 10.31 -21.34 -2.15
C ASP A 284 8.95 -21.73 -2.80
N ALA A 285 7.84 -21.22 -2.25
CA ALA A 285 6.51 -21.51 -2.77
C ALA A 285 6.21 -20.70 -4.02
N GLU A 286 5.70 -21.38 -5.05
CA GLU A 286 5.20 -20.70 -6.25
C GLU A 286 3.96 -19.85 -5.93
N GLY A 287 3.94 -18.63 -6.45
CA GLY A 287 2.78 -17.75 -6.42
C GLY A 287 1.69 -18.18 -7.40
N ALA A 288 0.45 -17.91 -7.03
CA ALA A 288 -0.74 -18.09 -7.88
C ALA A 288 -1.18 -16.74 -8.48
N TYR A 289 -1.25 -16.67 -9.80
CA TYR A 289 -1.59 -15.42 -10.51
C TYR A 289 -2.80 -15.63 -11.40
N VAL A 290 -3.77 -14.70 -11.32
CA VAL A 290 -4.96 -14.71 -12.18
C VAL A 290 -5.00 -13.45 -13.02
N ARG A 291 -5.00 -13.60 -14.36
CA ARG A 291 -4.97 -12.49 -15.31
C ARG A 291 -6.36 -12.18 -15.85
N LEU A 292 -6.95 -11.06 -15.42
CA LEU A 292 -8.29 -10.62 -15.78
C LEU A 292 -8.31 -9.28 -16.53
N VAL A 293 -7.17 -8.82 -17.02
CA VAL A 293 -7.03 -7.49 -17.65
C VAL A 293 -7.89 -7.32 -18.91
N ASP A 294 -8.11 -8.40 -19.64
CA ASP A 294 -8.85 -8.41 -20.90
C ASP A 294 -10.37 -8.62 -20.68
N ILE A 295 -10.79 -8.81 -19.42
CA ILE A 295 -12.21 -9.04 -19.06
C ILE A 295 -12.82 -7.69 -18.63
N ASN A 296 -13.98 -7.36 -19.17
CA ASN A 296 -14.69 -6.14 -18.85
C ASN A 296 -15.84 -6.39 -17.85
N GLY A 297 -15.95 -5.51 -16.86
CA GLY A 297 -17.02 -5.51 -15.85
C GLY A 297 -16.69 -6.34 -14.59
N SER A 298 -17.08 -5.85 -13.44
CA SER A 298 -16.77 -6.42 -12.13
C SER A 298 -17.32 -7.84 -11.98
N GLU A 299 -18.57 -8.07 -12.39
CA GLU A 299 -19.22 -9.37 -12.28
C GLU A 299 -18.59 -10.42 -13.21
N ALA A 300 -18.22 -10.04 -14.44
CA ALA A 300 -17.52 -10.95 -15.35
C ALA A 300 -16.14 -11.34 -14.80
N LYS A 301 -15.41 -10.38 -14.21
CA LYS A 301 -14.13 -10.65 -13.53
C LYS A 301 -14.33 -11.59 -12.34
N ARG A 302 -15.37 -11.37 -11.53
CA ARG A 302 -15.71 -12.23 -10.39
C ARG A 302 -15.97 -13.68 -10.84
N LEU A 303 -16.78 -13.88 -11.87
CA LEU A 303 -17.07 -15.22 -12.40
C LEU A 303 -15.81 -15.90 -12.95
N LYS A 304 -14.96 -15.16 -13.68
CA LYS A 304 -13.70 -15.67 -14.21
C LYS A 304 -12.67 -15.98 -13.12
N LEU A 305 -12.65 -15.21 -12.04
CA LEU A 305 -11.84 -15.53 -10.87
C LEU A 305 -12.28 -16.84 -10.21
N LEU A 306 -13.60 -17.01 -10.01
CA LEU A 306 -14.14 -18.25 -9.43
C LEU A 306 -13.89 -19.46 -10.35
N GLU A 307 -13.93 -19.28 -11.67
CA GLU A 307 -13.55 -20.32 -12.63
C GLU A 307 -12.07 -20.69 -12.49
N ALA A 308 -11.16 -19.71 -12.41
CA ALA A 308 -9.74 -19.94 -12.25
C ALA A 308 -9.39 -20.70 -10.94
N ILE A 309 -10.10 -20.40 -9.85
CA ILE A 309 -9.92 -21.10 -8.57
C ILE A 309 -10.33 -22.58 -8.70
N ARG A 310 -11.38 -22.88 -9.47
CA ARG A 310 -11.92 -24.25 -9.64
C ARG A 310 -11.18 -25.03 -10.73
N ASN A 311 -10.67 -24.35 -11.74
CA ASN A 311 -9.99 -24.95 -12.89
C ASN A 311 -8.69 -24.19 -13.21
N PRO A 312 -7.55 -24.59 -12.66
CA PRO A 312 -6.25 -23.98 -12.94
C PRO A 312 -5.84 -24.02 -14.42
N ASP A 313 -6.44 -24.90 -15.23
CA ASP A 313 -6.15 -25.03 -16.67
C ASP A 313 -7.02 -24.11 -17.55
N CYS A 314 -7.68 -23.12 -16.97
CA CYS A 314 -8.57 -22.19 -17.67
C CYS A 314 -7.87 -21.28 -18.70
N GLY A 315 -6.55 -21.17 -18.67
CA GLY A 315 -5.75 -20.37 -19.59
C GLY A 315 -5.42 -18.94 -19.12
N TRP A 316 -6.02 -18.48 -18.02
CA TRP A 316 -5.71 -17.19 -17.39
C TRP A 316 -5.29 -17.33 -15.91
N PHE A 317 -5.06 -18.55 -15.44
CA PHE A 317 -4.42 -18.87 -14.18
C PHE A 317 -2.96 -19.28 -14.44
N TYR A 318 -2.03 -18.79 -13.63
CA TYR A 318 -0.60 -19.07 -13.75
C TYR A 318 -0.02 -19.42 -12.38
N ARG A 319 0.97 -20.30 -12.39
CA ARG A 319 1.86 -20.53 -11.26
C ARG A 319 3.26 -20.13 -11.65
N ARG A 320 3.94 -19.40 -10.80
CA ARG A 320 5.32 -18.96 -11.03
C ARG A 320 6.08 -18.86 -9.73
N ASP A 321 7.32 -19.29 -9.80
CA ASP A 321 8.33 -18.94 -8.84
C ASP A 321 8.73 -17.46 -9.04
N ALA A 322 8.70 -16.66 -7.97
CA ALA A 322 9.01 -15.25 -8.04
C ALA A 322 10.47 -14.98 -8.43
N ASP A 323 11.40 -15.88 -8.17
CA ASP A 323 12.81 -15.77 -8.56
C ASP A 323 13.00 -15.71 -10.08
N THR A 324 12.06 -16.25 -10.85
CA THR A 324 12.10 -16.15 -12.32
C THR A 324 12.00 -14.70 -12.81
N PHE A 325 11.38 -13.80 -12.04
CA PHE A 325 11.25 -12.40 -12.40
C PHE A 325 12.59 -11.66 -12.35
N LYS A 326 13.53 -12.11 -11.53
CA LYS A 326 14.90 -11.55 -11.45
C LYS A 326 15.70 -11.70 -12.74
N GLN A 327 15.30 -12.63 -13.62
CA GLN A 327 15.95 -12.82 -14.92
C GLN A 327 15.61 -11.73 -15.93
N ILE A 328 14.55 -10.96 -15.66
CA ILE A 328 14.13 -9.84 -16.51
C ILE A 328 14.68 -8.53 -15.93
N PRO A 329 15.38 -7.69 -16.70
CA PRO A 329 15.87 -6.39 -16.23
C PRO A 329 14.74 -5.54 -15.65
N GLY A 330 14.95 -4.96 -14.45
CA GLY A 330 13.94 -4.21 -13.72
C GLY A 330 12.98 -5.08 -12.92
N THR A 331 13.16 -6.40 -12.94
CA THR A 331 12.44 -7.38 -12.11
C THR A 331 10.89 -7.25 -12.17
N PRO A 332 10.28 -7.05 -13.37
CA PRO A 332 8.83 -6.91 -13.48
C PRO A 332 8.12 -8.22 -13.15
N ILE A 333 6.95 -8.13 -12.51
CA ILE A 333 6.12 -9.31 -12.21
C ILE A 333 5.42 -9.81 -13.50
N ALA A 334 6.19 -10.39 -14.40
CA ALA A 334 5.74 -10.87 -15.71
C ALA A 334 5.32 -12.35 -15.66
N TYR A 335 4.41 -12.70 -14.75
CA TYR A 335 3.99 -14.08 -14.48
C TYR A 335 3.41 -14.83 -15.68
N TRP A 336 2.89 -14.12 -16.69
CA TRP A 336 2.35 -14.71 -17.94
C TRP A 336 3.41 -14.99 -19.00
N ALA A 337 4.66 -14.51 -18.80
CA ALA A 337 5.73 -14.71 -19.77
C ALA A 337 6.16 -16.19 -19.79
N SER A 338 6.38 -16.75 -20.99
CA SER A 338 6.92 -18.12 -21.12
C SER A 338 8.39 -18.17 -20.73
N ASP A 339 8.87 -19.32 -20.27
CA ASP A 339 10.28 -19.53 -19.92
C ASP A 339 11.21 -19.25 -21.11
N ARG A 340 10.75 -19.58 -22.34
CA ARG A 340 11.48 -19.26 -23.55
C ARG A 340 11.66 -17.75 -23.74
N PHE A 341 10.63 -16.96 -23.42
CA PHE A 341 10.69 -15.50 -23.48
C PHE A 341 11.62 -14.94 -22.40
N ILE A 342 11.51 -15.42 -21.17
CA ILE A 342 12.35 -15.00 -20.03
C ILE A 342 13.82 -15.31 -20.34
N ASN A 343 14.12 -16.49 -20.88
CA ASN A 343 15.48 -16.91 -21.23
C ASN A 343 16.15 -16.02 -22.31
N LEU A 344 15.37 -15.28 -23.10
CA LEU A 344 15.95 -14.33 -24.07
C LEU A 344 16.69 -13.17 -23.37
N PHE A 345 16.32 -12.82 -22.14
CA PHE A 345 17.01 -11.78 -21.38
C PHE A 345 18.37 -12.18 -20.85
N SER A 346 18.70 -13.49 -20.85
CA SER A 346 20.05 -13.96 -20.52
C SER A 346 21.07 -13.54 -21.59
N ASP A 347 20.61 -13.30 -22.80
CA ASP A 347 21.43 -12.84 -23.91
C ASP A 347 21.17 -11.36 -24.20
N LEU A 348 22.02 -10.49 -23.62
CA LEU A 348 21.82 -9.07 -23.69
C LEU A 348 21.93 -8.55 -25.13
N ILE A 349 20.91 -7.82 -25.58
CA ILE A 349 20.88 -7.18 -26.91
C ILE A 349 22.12 -6.29 -27.16
N THR A 350 22.75 -5.80 -26.09
CA THR A 350 23.98 -5.01 -26.13
C THR A 350 25.17 -5.79 -26.68
N ARG A 351 25.12 -7.13 -26.73
CA ARG A 351 26.14 -7.96 -27.41
C ARG A 351 26.06 -7.84 -28.94
N TYR A 352 24.90 -7.46 -29.47
CA TYR A 352 24.61 -7.45 -30.91
C TYR A 352 24.33 -6.03 -31.41
N SER A 353 24.02 -5.09 -30.55
CA SER A 353 23.70 -3.71 -30.93
C SER A 353 24.12 -2.71 -29.86
N VAL A 354 24.39 -1.48 -30.30
CA VAL A 354 24.58 -0.33 -29.41
C VAL A 354 23.26 0.41 -29.31
N ALA A 355 22.63 0.35 -28.11
CA ALA A 355 21.42 1.11 -27.82
C ALA A 355 21.85 2.51 -27.34
N ASN A 356 21.51 3.53 -28.10
CA ASN A 356 21.69 4.93 -27.71
C ASN A 356 20.33 5.57 -27.47
N GLU A 357 20.28 6.47 -26.49
CA GLU A 357 19.09 7.30 -26.29
C GLU A 357 18.86 8.16 -27.53
N GLY A 358 17.63 8.20 -28.05
CA GLY A 358 17.26 9.02 -29.17
C GLY A 358 17.42 10.53 -28.89
N ILE A 359 17.19 11.34 -29.89
CA ILE A 359 17.31 12.80 -29.75
C ILE A 359 16.26 13.32 -28.78
N LYS A 360 16.69 13.90 -27.65
CA LYS A 360 15.87 14.71 -26.77
C LYS A 360 15.98 16.17 -27.17
N THR A 361 14.90 16.75 -27.64
CA THR A 361 14.86 18.14 -28.06
C THR A 361 14.91 19.14 -26.91
N GLY A 362 14.49 18.74 -25.71
CA GLY A 362 14.36 19.64 -24.55
C GLY A 362 13.30 20.74 -24.73
N ASN A 363 13.06 21.17 -25.96
CA ASN A 363 12.04 22.15 -26.32
C ASN A 363 11.52 21.82 -27.72
N ASN A 364 10.37 21.15 -27.77
CA ASN A 364 9.74 20.69 -29.01
C ASN A 364 9.35 21.86 -29.93
N ASP A 365 8.78 22.92 -29.35
CA ASP A 365 8.30 24.07 -30.15
C ASP A 365 9.44 24.78 -30.90
N ARG A 366 10.64 24.76 -30.32
CA ARG A 366 11.84 25.32 -30.92
C ARG A 366 12.53 24.39 -31.94
N PHE A 367 12.58 23.08 -31.62
CA PHE A 367 13.44 22.13 -32.32
C PHE A 367 12.68 21.13 -33.22
N LEU A 368 11.37 20.99 -33.05
CA LEU A 368 10.51 20.21 -33.93
C LEU A 368 9.71 21.16 -34.82
N LYS A 369 9.87 21.02 -36.12
CA LYS A 369 9.13 21.81 -37.14
C LYS A 369 8.48 20.87 -38.12
N TYR A 370 7.33 21.22 -38.61
CA TYR A 370 6.73 20.51 -39.72
C TYR A 370 7.53 20.77 -41.00
N TRP A 371 7.48 19.85 -41.95
CA TRP A 371 8.24 19.94 -43.19
C TRP A 371 7.96 21.22 -43.97
N PHE A 372 6.77 21.77 -43.85
CA PHE A 372 6.35 23.01 -44.54
C PHE A 372 6.78 24.29 -43.81
N GLU A 373 7.24 24.20 -42.55
CA GLU A 373 7.74 25.34 -41.79
C GLU A 373 9.22 25.62 -42.04
N VAL A 374 9.90 24.73 -42.75
CA VAL A 374 11.33 24.83 -42.99
C VAL A 374 11.63 24.82 -44.46
N SER A 375 12.62 25.63 -44.88
CA SER A 375 13.04 25.69 -46.31
C SER A 375 13.67 24.38 -46.75
N GLU A 376 13.23 23.85 -47.91
CA GLU A 376 13.77 22.61 -48.48
C GLU A 376 15.29 22.66 -48.65
N CYS A 377 15.83 23.83 -48.97
CA CYS A 377 17.28 24.01 -49.15
C CYS A 377 18.07 23.88 -47.84
N GLN A 378 17.42 23.91 -46.66
CA GLN A 378 18.04 23.70 -45.35
C GLN A 378 17.78 22.31 -44.74
N THR A 379 17.08 21.46 -45.48
CA THR A 379 16.75 20.10 -45.04
C THR A 379 17.58 19.06 -45.77
N ASN A 380 17.62 17.84 -45.22
CA ASN A 380 18.31 16.70 -45.84
C ASN A 380 17.33 15.74 -46.55
N ILE A 381 16.15 16.20 -46.94
CA ILE A 381 15.10 15.35 -47.53
C ILE A 381 15.60 14.60 -48.76
N ARG A 382 16.45 15.21 -49.59
CA ARG A 382 16.99 14.63 -50.84
C ARG A 382 18.47 14.19 -50.71
N LYS A 383 19.02 14.06 -49.53
CA LYS A 383 20.43 13.67 -49.27
C LYS A 383 21.49 14.47 -50.06
N LYS A 384 21.20 15.72 -50.42
CA LYS A 384 22.05 16.55 -51.25
C LYS A 384 23.01 17.48 -50.48
N ARG A 385 22.96 17.51 -49.13
CA ARG A 385 23.78 18.38 -48.28
C ARG A 385 24.62 17.62 -47.29
N LEU A 386 25.88 18.00 -47.18
CA LEU A 386 26.82 17.45 -46.19
C LEU A 386 26.54 17.94 -44.75
N SER A 387 25.91 19.11 -44.58
CA SER A 387 25.59 19.68 -43.28
C SER A 387 24.22 20.40 -43.31
N PRO A 388 23.11 19.69 -43.27
CA PRO A 388 21.77 20.28 -43.21
C PRO A 388 21.51 20.87 -41.85
N LYS A 389 20.73 21.98 -41.78
CA LYS A 389 20.25 22.56 -40.52
C LYS A 389 19.15 21.72 -39.92
N TRP A 390 18.34 21.07 -40.74
CA TRP A 390 17.19 20.29 -40.33
C TRP A 390 17.29 18.85 -40.80
N HIS A 391 16.95 17.93 -39.93
CA HIS A 391 16.91 16.50 -40.19
C HIS A 391 15.49 15.95 -40.06
N ILE A 392 15.13 14.99 -40.90
CA ILE A 392 13.86 14.28 -40.77
C ILE A 392 13.94 13.39 -39.54
N THR A 393 12.93 13.50 -38.66
CA THR A 393 12.76 12.61 -37.51
C THR A 393 11.34 12.13 -37.45
N ALA A 394 11.13 10.88 -37.03
CA ALA A 394 9.80 10.36 -36.65
C ALA A 394 9.59 10.58 -35.15
N LYS A 395 8.50 11.26 -34.80
CA LYS A 395 8.05 11.36 -33.42
C LYS A 395 7.14 10.15 -33.14
N ALA A 396 7.51 9.33 -32.17
CA ALA A 396 6.59 8.35 -31.62
C ALA A 396 5.42 9.10 -30.98
N GLY A 397 4.19 8.69 -31.32
CA GLY A 397 2.95 9.28 -30.85
C GLY A 397 2.69 9.00 -29.36
#